data_f3ca7bdcdf347bb205dfa8498275c932
#
_entry.id   f3ca7bdcdf347bb205dfa8498275c932
#
_cell.length_a   1.000
_cell.length_b   1.000
_cell.length_c   1.000
_cell.angle_alpha   90.00
_cell.angle_beta   90.00
_cell.angle_gamma   90.00
#
_symmetry.space_group_name_H-M   'P 1'
#
loop_
_entity.id
_entity.type
_entity.pdbx_description
1 polymer ?
#
loop_
_entity_poly.entity_id
_entity_poly.type
_entity_poly.pdbx_seq_one_letter_code
_entity_poly.pdbx_strand_id
1 'polypeptide(L)'
;RQAVRDVINLLGSARYLAVNSGSAQDVIIDPRSGQLQLNDERRQLPEGINLVVRTAQEVNRDDKGVIRFYPEGGSSGGDLDLERPGADATRVSVDWLMGGVSHARYALD
;
A
#
# COMPACT_ATOMS: atom_id res chain seq x y z
N ARG A 1 2.32 14.00 -2.39
CA ARG A 1 2.69 14.48 -1.08
C ARG A 1 1.70 14.07 -0.02
N GLN A 2 0.51 14.66 -0.01
CA GLN A 2 -0.55 14.21 0.90
C GLN A 2 -0.96 12.78 0.55
N ALA A 3 -1.01 12.45 -0.73
CA ALA A 3 -1.36 11.11 -1.17
C ALA A 3 -0.35 10.07 -0.65
N VAL A 4 0.94 10.38 -0.73
CA VAL A 4 1.98 9.49 -0.22
C VAL A 4 1.83 9.29 1.28
N ARG A 5 1.57 10.37 2.02
CA ARG A 5 1.36 10.28 3.47
C ARG A 5 0.16 9.43 3.80
N ASP A 6 -0.94 9.59 3.07
CA ASP A 6 -2.15 8.80 3.31
C ASP A 6 -1.88 7.31 3.12
N VAL A 7 -1.13 6.96 2.09
CA VAL A 7 -0.77 5.57 1.83
C VAL A 7 0.11 5.02 2.94
N ILE A 8 1.15 5.76 3.31
CA ILE A 8 2.07 5.33 4.37
C ILE A 8 1.34 5.17 5.69
N ASN A 9 0.46 6.11 6.03
CA ASN A 9 -0.30 6.05 7.28
C ASN A 9 -1.26 4.87 7.32
N LEU A 10 -1.91 4.57 6.20
CA LEU A 10 -2.83 3.44 6.15
C LEU A 10 -2.09 2.11 6.30
N LEU A 11 -0.95 1.98 5.62
CA LEU A 11 -0.13 0.77 5.74
C LEU A 11 0.41 0.62 7.17
N GLY A 12 0.87 1.71 7.75
CA GLY A 12 1.36 1.69 9.15
C GLY A 12 0.26 1.33 10.13
N SER A 13 -0.96 1.81 9.91
CA SER A 13 -2.11 1.45 10.75
C SER A 13 -2.42 -0.03 10.64
N ALA A 14 -2.35 -0.60 9.44
CA ALA A 14 -2.62 -2.01 9.24
C ALA A 14 -1.60 -2.87 10.00
N ARG A 15 -0.32 -2.49 9.94
CA ARG A 15 0.71 -3.20 10.67
C ARG A 15 0.47 -3.13 12.18
N TYR A 16 0.18 -1.94 12.67
CA TYR A 16 -0.11 -1.72 14.09
C TYR A 16 -1.28 -2.59 14.56
N LEU A 17 -2.37 -2.59 13.78
CA LEU A 17 -3.55 -3.38 14.12
C LEU A 17 -3.26 -4.87 14.12
N ALA A 18 -2.48 -5.35 13.15
CA ALA A 18 -2.14 -6.77 13.08
C ALA A 18 -1.38 -7.22 14.32
N VAL A 19 -0.36 -6.45 14.70
CA VAL A 19 0.48 -6.79 15.86
C VAL A 19 -0.33 -6.70 17.15
N ASN A 20 -1.14 -5.66 17.30
CA ASN A 20 -1.84 -5.42 18.56
C ASN A 20 -3.12 -6.23 18.72
N SER A 21 -3.79 -6.58 17.63
CA SER A 21 -5.00 -7.40 17.73
C SER A 21 -4.73 -8.89 17.68
N GLY A 22 -3.55 -9.28 17.22
CA GLY A 22 -3.24 -10.70 17.01
C GLY A 22 -3.91 -11.31 15.80
N SER A 23 -4.42 -10.47 14.87
CA SER A 23 -5.10 -10.93 13.66
C SER A 23 -4.50 -10.27 12.45
N ALA A 24 -4.37 -11.01 11.35
CA ALA A 24 -3.85 -10.44 10.11
C ALA A 24 -4.76 -9.32 9.61
N GLN A 25 -4.16 -8.32 8.98
CA GLN A 25 -4.87 -7.16 8.43
C GLN A 25 -4.51 -7.01 6.97
N ASP A 26 -5.52 -6.81 6.12
CA ASP A 26 -5.35 -6.65 4.69
C ASP A 26 -5.58 -5.21 4.27
N VAL A 27 -4.62 -4.64 3.56
CA VAL A 27 -4.84 -3.39 2.83
C VAL A 27 -5.14 -3.78 1.39
N ILE A 28 -6.33 -3.44 0.92
CA ILE A 28 -6.79 -3.75 -0.42
C ILE A 28 -6.58 -2.53 -1.30
N ILE A 29 -5.92 -2.71 -2.42
CA ILE A 29 -5.49 -1.61 -3.29
C ILE A 29 -6.09 -1.83 -4.66
N ASP A 30 -6.89 -0.88 -5.12
CA ASP A 30 -7.53 -0.93 -6.43
C ASP A 30 -6.84 0.06 -7.36
N PRO A 31 -5.99 -0.42 -8.28
CA PRO A 31 -5.28 0.50 -9.18
C PRO A 31 -6.19 1.20 -10.18
N ARG A 32 -7.36 0.66 -10.46
CA ARG A 32 -8.29 1.28 -11.40
C ARG A 32 -8.93 2.53 -10.82
N SER A 33 -9.43 2.43 -9.59
CA SER A 33 -10.14 3.54 -8.96
C SER A 33 -9.21 4.44 -8.15
N GLY A 34 -7.99 3.97 -7.84
CA GLY A 34 -7.10 4.69 -6.97
C GLY A 34 -7.50 4.64 -5.50
N GLN A 35 -8.26 3.62 -5.11
CA GLN A 35 -8.74 3.50 -3.74
C GLN A 35 -7.96 2.45 -2.97
N LEU A 36 -7.64 2.77 -1.71
CA LEU A 36 -7.07 1.83 -0.77
C LEU A 36 -8.05 1.66 0.39
N GLN A 37 -8.12 0.44 0.93
CA GLN A 37 -9.07 0.14 2.00
C GLN A 37 -8.44 -0.76 3.05
N LEU A 38 -8.65 -0.38 4.31
CA LEU A 38 -8.31 -1.19 5.48
C LEU A 38 -9.55 -1.25 6.35
N ASN A 39 -10.22 -2.41 6.39
CA ASN A 39 -11.50 -2.57 7.09
C ASN A 39 -12.49 -1.52 6.60
N ASP A 40 -13.01 -0.66 7.48
CA ASP A 40 -13.96 0.39 7.10
C ASP A 40 -13.27 1.68 6.65
N GLU A 41 -11.96 1.75 6.78
CA GLU A 41 -11.22 2.96 6.46
C GLU A 41 -10.82 2.94 4.99
N ARG A 42 -11.12 4.03 4.29
CA ARG A 42 -10.81 4.15 2.86
C ARG A 42 -10.00 5.40 2.60
N ARG A 43 -9.13 5.30 1.62
CA ARG A 43 -8.36 6.44 1.13
C ARG A 43 -8.52 6.50 -0.37
N GLN A 44 -8.89 7.65 -0.88
CA GLN A 44 -9.04 7.87 -2.30
C GLN A 44 -7.91 8.77 -2.78
N LEU A 45 -7.10 8.26 -3.73
CA LEU A 45 -6.05 9.07 -4.32
C LEU A 45 -6.66 10.11 -5.24
N PRO A 46 -6.06 11.32 -5.33
CA PRO A 46 -6.56 12.35 -6.24
C PRO A 46 -6.45 11.91 -7.69
N GLU A 47 -7.27 12.51 -8.53
CA GLU A 47 -7.16 12.32 -9.98
C GLU A 47 -5.79 12.82 -10.45
N GLY A 48 -5.28 12.20 -11.51
CA GLY A 48 -3.97 12.55 -12.04
C GLY A 48 -2.83 11.74 -11.46
N ILE A 49 -3.10 10.92 -10.45
CA ILE A 49 -2.11 9.97 -9.94
C ILE A 49 -2.39 8.60 -10.55
N ASN A 50 -1.38 8.05 -11.19
CA ASN A 50 -1.43 6.71 -11.77
C ASN A 50 -0.85 5.73 -10.75
N LEU A 51 -1.66 4.78 -10.33
CA LEU A 51 -1.27 3.83 -9.27
C LEU A 51 -0.84 2.51 -9.89
N VAL A 52 0.39 2.11 -9.64
CA VAL A 52 0.93 0.82 -10.07
C VAL A 52 1.16 -0.02 -8.82
N VAL A 53 0.65 -1.24 -8.83
CA VAL A 53 0.67 -2.10 -7.64
C VAL A 53 1.38 -3.40 -7.98
N ARG A 54 2.34 -3.77 -7.14
CA ARG A 54 3.05 -5.06 -7.24
C ARG A 54 2.95 -5.76 -5.90
N THR A 55 2.15 -6.82 -5.85
CA THR A 55 1.84 -7.54 -4.63
C THR A 55 1.89 -9.04 -4.87
N ALA A 56 1.97 -9.81 -3.79
CA ALA A 56 2.00 -11.27 -3.87
C ALA A 56 0.65 -11.79 -4.37
N GLN A 57 0.69 -12.63 -5.38
CA GLN A 57 -0.53 -13.16 -5.99
C GLN A 57 -1.37 -13.99 -5.03
N GLU A 58 -0.72 -14.67 -4.09
CA GLU A 58 -1.41 -15.55 -3.15
C GLU A 58 -2.45 -14.83 -2.29
N VAL A 59 -2.26 -13.53 -2.05
CA VAL A 59 -3.18 -12.77 -1.22
C VAL A 59 -4.04 -11.79 -2.02
N ASN A 60 -3.80 -11.66 -3.33
CA ASN A 60 -4.58 -10.73 -4.15
C ASN A 60 -6.02 -11.20 -4.29
N ARG A 61 -6.92 -10.24 -4.47
CA ARG A 61 -8.35 -10.49 -4.64
C ARG A 61 -8.79 -9.94 -5.98
N ASP A 62 -9.22 -10.83 -6.88
CA ASP A 62 -9.65 -10.46 -8.23
C ASP A 62 -8.54 -9.67 -8.91
N ASP A 63 -8.84 -8.45 -9.35
CA ASP A 63 -7.86 -7.57 -10.00
C ASP A 63 -7.30 -6.51 -9.05
N LYS A 64 -7.47 -6.71 -7.74
CA LYS A 64 -6.96 -5.79 -6.72
C LYS A 64 -5.74 -6.39 -6.04
N GLY A 65 -4.77 -5.53 -5.74
CA GLY A 65 -3.62 -5.92 -4.95
C GLY A 65 -3.96 -5.95 -3.47
N VAL A 66 -3.31 -6.83 -2.74
CA VAL A 66 -3.48 -6.92 -1.30
C VAL A 66 -2.10 -6.98 -0.66
N ILE A 67 -1.89 -6.14 0.36
CA ILE A 67 -0.75 -6.29 1.26
C ILE A 67 -1.31 -6.73 2.60
N ARG A 68 -0.89 -7.92 3.03
CA ARG A 68 -1.36 -8.50 4.29
C ARG A 68 -0.28 -8.34 5.34
N PHE A 69 -0.66 -7.80 6.48
CA PHE A 69 0.23 -7.68 7.63
C PHE A 69 -0.13 -8.77 8.64
N TYR A 70 0.88 -9.46 9.13
CA TYR A 70 0.71 -10.58 10.04
C TYR A 70 0.94 -10.19 11.48
N PRO A 71 0.31 -10.91 12.43
CA PRO A 71 0.45 -10.57 13.86
C PRO A 71 1.88 -10.60 14.39
N GLU A 72 2.73 -11.43 13.79
CA GLU A 72 4.13 -11.51 14.22
C GLU A 72 4.98 -10.34 13.73
N GLY A 73 4.43 -9.47 12.88
CA GLY A 73 5.10 -8.26 12.43
C GLY A 73 5.52 -8.25 10.98
N GLY A 74 5.56 -9.40 10.33
CA GLY A 74 5.90 -9.48 8.91
C GLY A 74 4.71 -9.12 8.02
N SER A 75 4.90 -9.26 6.72
CA SER A 75 3.85 -8.98 5.74
C SER A 75 4.01 -9.86 4.50
N SER A 76 3.02 -9.81 3.62
CA SER A 76 3.13 -10.44 2.31
C SER A 76 4.07 -9.67 1.38
N GLY A 77 4.46 -8.47 1.76
CA GLY A 77 5.35 -7.64 0.96
C GLY A 77 4.66 -7.00 -0.23
N GLY A 78 5.39 -6.17 -0.92
CA GLY A 78 4.92 -5.53 -2.12
C GLY A 78 5.29 -4.07 -2.17
N ASP A 79 4.95 -3.43 -3.27
CA ASP A 79 5.14 -2.00 -3.39
C ASP A 79 4.07 -1.36 -4.27
N LEU A 80 3.94 -0.05 -4.11
CA LEU A 80 3.03 0.78 -4.87
C LEU A 80 3.82 1.94 -5.45
N ASP A 81 3.60 2.23 -6.72
CA ASP A 81 4.12 3.46 -7.32
C ASP A 81 2.98 4.42 -7.50
N LEU A 82 3.14 5.62 -6.94
CA LEU A 82 2.23 6.73 -7.15
C LEU A 82 2.89 7.64 -8.18
N GLU A 83 2.42 7.59 -9.41
CA GLU A 83 3.04 8.28 -10.54
C GLU A 83 2.26 9.53 -10.88
N ARG A 84 2.97 10.65 -11.00
CA ARG A 84 2.39 11.88 -11.52
C ARG A 84 2.97 12.10 -12.92
N PRO A 85 2.21 11.77 -13.97
CA PRO A 85 2.73 11.87 -15.34
C PRO A 85 3.29 13.27 -15.64
N GLY A 86 4.45 13.27 -16.26
CA GLY A 86 5.15 14.51 -16.57
C GLY A 86 5.94 15.10 -15.41
N ALA A 87 5.98 14.45 -14.28
CA ALA A 87 6.68 14.95 -13.11
C ALA A 87 7.52 13.84 -12.47
N ASP A 88 6.99 13.21 -11.43
CA ASP A 88 7.75 12.23 -10.65
C ASP A 88 6.85 11.09 -10.20
N ALA A 89 7.46 10.10 -9.56
CA ALA A 89 6.75 9.02 -8.91
C ALA A 89 7.37 8.79 -7.53
N THR A 90 6.55 8.28 -6.63
CA THR A 90 7.02 7.81 -5.33
C THR A 90 6.70 6.33 -5.23
N ARG A 91 7.70 5.54 -4.91
CA ARG A 91 7.52 4.12 -4.64
C ARG A 91 7.43 3.93 -3.13
N VAL A 92 6.32 3.36 -2.69
CA VAL A 92 6.11 2.97 -1.30
C VAL A 92 6.29 1.46 -1.25
N SER A 93 7.21 1.02 -0.41
CA SER A 93 7.58 -0.41 -0.32
C SER A 93 7.28 -0.94 1.06
N VAL A 94 6.80 -2.18 1.12
CA VAL A 94 6.52 -2.87 2.37
C VAL A 94 7.40 -4.11 2.42
N ASP A 95 8.20 -4.21 3.48
CA ASP A 95 9.10 -5.33 3.67
C ASP A 95 8.35 -6.55 4.18
N TRP A 96 8.60 -7.71 3.57
CA TRP A 96 7.88 -8.93 3.94
C TRP A 96 8.32 -9.46 5.30
N LEU A 97 9.59 -9.30 5.64
CA LEU A 97 10.14 -9.90 6.86
C LEU A 97 9.74 -9.10 8.10
N MET A 98 9.91 -7.78 8.05
CA MET A 98 9.69 -6.90 9.20
C MET A 98 8.40 -6.10 9.10
N GLY A 99 7.74 -6.10 7.94
CA GLY A 99 6.52 -5.32 7.74
C GLY A 99 6.74 -3.81 7.69
N GLY A 100 8.00 -3.38 7.61
CA GLY A 100 8.31 -1.95 7.61
C GLY A 100 7.93 -1.29 6.29
N VAL A 101 7.54 -0.02 6.38
CA VAL A 101 7.12 0.78 5.23
C VAL A 101 8.19 1.81 4.96
N SER A 102 8.65 1.87 3.72
CA SER A 102 9.64 2.86 3.28
C SER A 102 9.18 3.48 1.96
N HIS A 103 9.78 4.60 1.59
CA HIS A 103 9.42 5.23 0.32
C HIS A 103 10.63 5.94 -0.29
N ALA A 104 10.59 6.07 -1.62
CA ALA A 104 11.62 6.76 -2.36
C ALA A 104 10.99 7.43 -3.59
N ARG A 105 11.45 8.63 -3.90
CA ARG A 105 10.97 9.37 -5.04
C ARG A 105 11.94 9.23 -6.20
N TYR A 106 11.38 9.16 -7.42
CA TYR A 106 12.21 9.06 -8.61
C TYR A 106 11.53 9.82 -9.76
N ALA A 107 12.33 10.22 -10.74
CA ALA A 107 11.83 10.94 -11.89
C ALA A 107 11.21 9.97 -12.89
N LEU A 108 10.12 10.39 -13.51
CA LEU A 108 9.52 9.64 -14.62
C LEU A 108 10.12 10.14 -15.93
N ASP A 109 10.50 9.20 -16.80
CA ASP A 109 11.03 9.50 -18.12
C ASP A 109 9.94 9.88 -19.11
#